data_28b13c5d28c78704cc4d1b40c03d739f
#
_entry.id   28b13c5d28c78704cc4d1b40c03d739f
#
_cell.length_a   1.000
_cell.length_b   1.000
_cell.length_c   1.000
_cell.angle_alpha   90.00
_cell.angle_beta   90.00
_cell.angle_gamma   90.00
#
_symmetry.space_group_name_H-M   'P 1'
#
loop_
_entity.id
_entity.type
_entity.pdbx_description
1 polymer ?
#
loop_
_entity_poly.entity_id
_entity_poly.type
_entity_poly.pdbx_seq_one_letter_code
_entity_poly.pdbx_strand_id
1 'polypeptide(L)'
;MQVMTIPAPRYLPALLAFFLCLSSTAFAEGDAAHGEKVFSRCSTCHSVDAPRTRMGPHLMGVVGRPMAGVTDYGHYSQALKDAGAAGRVWTEEELQKFIASPKKAMPGTSMRFFGLWSETDIDDLIAYLKTHPMPQ
;
A
#
# COMPACT_ATOMS: atom_id res chain seq x y z
N MET A 1 -35.62 9.74 76.93
CA MET A 1 -35.60 8.93 75.68
C MET A 1 -34.68 9.62 74.72
N GLN A 2 -33.41 9.18 74.57
CA GLN A 2 -32.43 9.74 73.64
C GLN A 2 -32.38 8.84 72.41
N VAL A 3 -32.71 9.40 71.28
CA VAL A 3 -32.63 8.70 70.00
C VAL A 3 -31.20 8.81 69.48
N MET A 4 -30.49 7.67 69.47
CA MET A 4 -29.15 7.55 68.88
C MET A 4 -29.28 7.56 67.35
N THR A 5 -28.78 8.61 66.74
CA THR A 5 -28.68 8.74 65.28
C THR A 5 -27.37 8.07 64.84
N ILE A 6 -27.48 6.99 64.08
CA ILE A 6 -26.33 6.26 63.48
C ILE A 6 -25.95 6.97 62.17
N PRO A 7 -24.69 7.41 61.94
CA PRO A 7 -24.28 7.96 60.69
C PRO A 7 -24.05 6.86 59.62
N ALA A 8 -24.69 7.01 58.48
CA ALA A 8 -24.51 6.11 57.33
C ALA A 8 -23.11 6.21 56.71
N PRO A 9 -22.51 5.08 56.32
CA PRO A 9 -21.21 5.10 55.63
C PRO A 9 -21.31 5.63 54.22
N ARG A 10 -20.54 6.67 53.94
CA ARG A 10 -20.35 7.24 52.60
C ARG A 10 -19.44 6.32 51.80
N TYR A 11 -20.01 5.47 50.99
CA TYR A 11 -19.24 4.75 49.98
C TYR A 11 -18.94 5.69 48.79
N LEU A 12 -17.67 6.09 48.65
CA LEU A 12 -17.17 6.74 47.44
C LEU A 12 -17.05 5.66 46.35
N PRO A 13 -17.69 5.78 45.19
CA PRO A 13 -17.39 4.90 44.07
C PRO A 13 -16.03 5.29 43.48
N ALA A 14 -15.02 4.44 43.67
CA ALA A 14 -13.77 4.51 42.94
C ALA A 14 -14.05 4.20 41.45
N LEU A 15 -14.16 5.23 40.64
CA LEU A 15 -14.18 5.11 39.19
C LEU A 15 -12.78 4.68 38.72
N LEU A 16 -12.60 3.36 38.57
CA LEU A 16 -11.47 2.80 37.85
C LEU A 16 -11.61 3.19 36.37
N ALA A 17 -10.95 4.26 35.94
CA ALA A 17 -10.78 4.61 34.55
C ALA A 17 -9.84 3.57 33.92
N PHE A 18 -10.43 2.55 33.27
CA PHE A 18 -9.70 1.58 32.46
C PHE A 18 -9.27 2.28 31.17
N PHE A 19 -8.05 2.81 31.16
CA PHE A 19 -7.43 3.38 29.99
C PHE A 19 -7.09 2.23 29.03
N LEU A 20 -7.99 1.96 28.07
CA LEU A 20 -7.68 1.09 26.93
C LEU A 20 -6.61 1.81 26.09
N CYS A 21 -5.34 1.45 26.28
CA CYS A 21 -4.30 1.76 25.31
C CYS A 21 -4.62 1.00 24.01
N LEU A 22 -5.27 1.67 23.05
CA LEU A 22 -5.28 1.21 21.66
C LEU A 22 -3.83 1.34 21.14
N SER A 23 -3.09 0.24 21.23
CA SER A 23 -1.83 0.12 20.50
C SER A 23 -2.16 0.07 19.02
N SER A 24 -2.13 1.24 18.36
CA SER A 24 -2.10 1.29 16.90
C SER A 24 -0.80 0.62 16.47
N THR A 25 -0.88 -0.56 15.87
CA THR A 25 0.24 -1.13 15.12
C THR A 25 0.50 -0.20 13.95
N ALA A 26 1.42 0.73 14.13
CA ALA A 26 1.99 1.46 13.01
C ALA A 26 2.76 0.42 12.19
N PHE A 27 2.20 0.01 11.06
CA PHE A 27 3.01 -0.61 10.03
C PHE A 27 4.11 0.40 9.70
N ALA A 28 5.37 -0.02 9.79
CA ALA A 28 6.48 0.82 9.40
C ALA A 28 6.26 1.19 7.92
N GLU A 29 5.97 2.46 7.66
CA GLU A 29 5.91 2.96 6.29
C GLU A 29 7.32 2.83 5.71
N GLY A 30 7.47 2.25 4.50
CA GLY A 30 8.77 2.01 3.89
C GLY A 30 9.56 3.32 3.67
N ASP A 31 10.87 3.21 3.55
CA ASP A 31 11.76 4.34 3.27
C ASP A 31 11.69 4.74 1.78
N ALA A 32 10.97 5.82 1.46
CA ALA A 32 10.85 6.32 0.09
C ALA A 32 12.20 6.76 -0.51
N ALA A 33 13.16 7.24 0.28
CA ALA A 33 14.48 7.62 -0.22
C ALA A 33 15.32 6.39 -0.62
N HIS A 34 15.17 5.28 0.10
CA HIS A 34 15.74 4.01 -0.33
C HIS A 34 14.96 3.43 -1.53
N GLY A 35 13.62 3.55 -1.52
CA GLY A 35 12.76 3.13 -2.62
C GLY A 35 13.10 3.79 -3.96
N GLU A 36 13.52 5.06 -3.97
CA GLU A 36 14.03 5.74 -5.16
C GLU A 36 15.24 5.00 -5.75
N LYS A 37 16.16 4.56 -4.91
CA LYS A 37 17.33 3.78 -5.36
C LYS A 37 16.91 2.43 -5.93
N VAL A 38 15.94 1.77 -5.29
CA VAL A 38 15.38 0.50 -5.77
C VAL A 38 14.68 0.71 -7.12
N PHE A 39 13.97 1.84 -7.32
CA PHE A 39 13.28 2.19 -8.56
C PHE A 39 14.21 2.24 -9.78
N SER A 40 15.50 2.44 -9.59
CA SER A 40 16.48 2.40 -10.69
C SER A 40 16.38 1.12 -11.54
N ARG A 41 15.97 0.00 -10.93
CA ARG A 41 15.72 -1.29 -11.62
C ARG A 41 14.45 -1.28 -12.50
N CYS A 42 13.57 -0.32 -12.30
CA CYS A 42 12.28 -0.18 -13.00
C CYS A 42 12.34 0.91 -14.06
N SER A 43 13.21 1.91 -13.89
CA SER A 43 13.28 3.15 -14.67
C SER A 43 13.61 2.96 -16.16
N THR A 44 14.22 1.83 -16.54
CA THR A 44 14.45 1.48 -17.94
C THR A 44 13.14 1.32 -18.71
N CYS A 45 12.12 0.74 -18.05
CA CYS A 45 10.83 0.43 -18.67
C CYS A 45 9.70 1.36 -18.22
N HIS A 46 9.80 1.99 -17.07
CA HIS A 46 8.74 2.78 -16.45
C HIS A 46 9.20 4.21 -16.13
N SER A 47 8.26 5.15 -16.12
CA SER A 47 8.46 6.51 -15.66
C SER A 47 7.56 6.78 -14.44
N VAL A 48 7.97 7.64 -13.50
CA VAL A 48 7.17 8.07 -12.34
C VAL A 48 7.01 9.59 -12.27
N ASP A 49 7.87 10.32 -12.95
CA ASP A 49 7.97 11.79 -12.95
C ASP A 49 7.19 12.46 -14.09
N ALA A 50 6.70 11.67 -15.03
CA ALA A 50 5.89 12.14 -16.14
C ALA A 50 4.90 11.05 -16.60
N PRO A 51 3.70 11.43 -17.08
CA PRO A 51 2.72 10.48 -17.62
C PRO A 51 3.14 10.02 -19.02
N ARG A 52 4.33 9.47 -19.10
CA ARG A 52 4.95 9.02 -20.36
C ARG A 52 5.15 7.52 -20.31
N THR A 53 4.54 6.83 -21.25
CA THR A 53 4.75 5.41 -21.46
C THR A 53 6.11 5.15 -22.12
N ARG A 54 6.71 4.03 -21.78
CA ARG A 54 7.97 3.52 -22.37
C ARG A 54 7.71 2.07 -22.83
N MET A 55 8.62 1.14 -22.53
CA MET A 55 8.35 -0.30 -22.70
C MET A 55 7.25 -0.81 -21.78
N GLY A 56 7.02 -0.13 -20.65
CA GLY A 56 5.91 -0.32 -19.74
C GLY A 56 5.09 0.96 -19.55
N PRO A 57 3.93 0.87 -18.89
CA PRO A 57 3.12 2.04 -18.55
C PRO A 57 3.86 2.92 -17.53
N HIS A 58 3.53 4.21 -17.47
CA HIS A 58 4.00 5.05 -16.38
C HIS A 58 3.43 4.57 -15.04
N LEU A 59 4.17 4.81 -13.95
CA LEU A 59 3.77 4.37 -12.60
C LEU A 59 3.26 5.50 -11.71
N MET A 60 3.08 6.73 -12.24
CA MET A 60 2.43 7.82 -11.50
C MET A 60 1.04 7.38 -11.04
N GLY A 61 0.74 7.54 -9.77
CA GLY A 61 -0.54 7.16 -9.17
C GLY A 61 -0.87 5.66 -9.29
N VAL A 62 0.14 4.80 -9.38
CA VAL A 62 -0.09 3.35 -9.54
C VAL A 62 -0.79 2.74 -8.33
N VAL A 63 -0.50 3.21 -7.11
CA VAL A 63 -1.16 2.74 -5.89
C VAL A 63 -2.62 3.16 -5.91
N GLY A 64 -3.54 2.19 -5.86
CA GLY A 64 -4.98 2.40 -5.97
C GLY A 64 -5.52 2.54 -7.40
N ARG A 65 -4.65 2.59 -8.43
CA ARG A 65 -5.08 2.69 -9.83
C ARG A 65 -5.65 1.36 -10.33
N PRO A 66 -6.71 1.37 -11.19
CA PRO A 66 -7.17 0.18 -11.86
C PRO A 66 -6.06 -0.55 -12.62
N MET A 67 -6.04 -1.89 -12.58
CA MET A 67 -5.11 -2.66 -13.40
C MET A 67 -5.39 -2.39 -14.89
N ALA A 68 -4.35 -2.33 -15.70
CA ALA A 68 -4.42 -1.87 -17.10
C ALA A 68 -5.03 -0.46 -17.28
N GLY A 69 -4.98 0.42 -16.27
CA GLY A 69 -5.67 1.71 -16.26
C GLY A 69 -4.95 2.87 -16.96
N VAL A 70 -3.77 2.68 -17.56
CA VAL A 70 -3.11 3.70 -18.38
C VAL A 70 -3.60 3.59 -19.82
N THR A 71 -4.43 4.53 -20.24
CA THR A 71 -5.17 4.46 -21.51
C THR A 71 -4.30 4.62 -22.76
N ASP A 72 -3.17 5.32 -22.64
CA ASP A 72 -2.21 5.53 -23.73
C ASP A 72 -1.14 4.42 -23.82
N TYR A 73 -1.22 3.39 -22.95
CA TYR A 73 -0.38 2.21 -23.02
C TYR A 73 -1.11 1.02 -23.63
N GLY A 74 -0.88 0.78 -24.94
CA GLY A 74 -1.58 -0.27 -25.69
C GLY A 74 -1.07 -1.70 -25.50
N HIS A 75 0.04 -1.93 -24.79
CA HIS A 75 0.74 -3.23 -24.76
C HIS A 75 0.50 -4.05 -23.48
N TYR A 76 -0.59 -3.78 -22.78
CA TYR A 76 -0.98 -4.63 -21.64
C TYR A 76 -1.22 -6.07 -22.06
N SER A 77 -0.73 -7.03 -21.26
CA SER A 77 -1.08 -8.44 -21.43
C SER A 77 -2.59 -8.66 -21.27
N GLN A 78 -3.11 -9.71 -21.87
CA GLN A 78 -4.52 -10.07 -21.72
C GLN A 78 -4.86 -10.28 -20.22
N ALA A 79 -3.97 -10.95 -19.47
CA ALA A 79 -4.16 -11.16 -18.04
C ALA A 79 -4.37 -9.84 -17.25
N LEU A 80 -3.62 -8.79 -17.57
CA LEU A 80 -3.81 -7.47 -16.94
C LEU A 80 -5.09 -6.77 -17.39
N LYS A 81 -5.47 -6.89 -18.66
CA LYS A 81 -6.73 -6.35 -19.18
C LYS A 81 -7.94 -7.02 -18.52
N ASP A 82 -7.90 -8.34 -18.38
CA ASP A 82 -8.97 -9.10 -17.74
C ASP A 82 -9.09 -8.75 -16.26
N ALA A 83 -7.96 -8.58 -15.56
CA ALA A 83 -7.95 -8.15 -14.17
C ALA A 83 -8.55 -6.76 -14.00
N GLY A 84 -8.21 -5.81 -14.89
CA GLY A 84 -8.80 -4.47 -14.89
C GLY A 84 -10.28 -4.48 -15.20
N ALA A 85 -10.72 -5.28 -16.18
CA ALA A 85 -12.13 -5.45 -16.52
C ALA A 85 -12.94 -6.08 -15.36
N ALA A 86 -12.30 -6.92 -14.54
CA ALA A 86 -12.86 -7.45 -13.30
C ALA A 86 -12.87 -6.45 -12.12
N GLY A 87 -12.46 -5.20 -12.34
CA GLY A 87 -12.44 -4.16 -11.32
C GLY A 87 -11.28 -4.24 -10.33
N ARG A 88 -10.24 -5.05 -10.61
CA ARG A 88 -9.07 -5.13 -9.73
C ARG A 88 -8.24 -3.85 -9.83
N VAL A 89 -7.72 -3.43 -8.69
CA VAL A 89 -6.87 -2.24 -8.55
C VAL A 89 -5.50 -2.66 -7.99
N TRP A 90 -4.50 -1.85 -8.21
CA TRP A 90 -3.17 -2.01 -7.63
C TRP A 90 -3.16 -1.56 -6.18
N THR A 91 -3.66 -2.40 -5.27
CA THR A 91 -3.44 -2.18 -3.83
C THR A 91 -1.96 -2.37 -3.49
N GLU A 92 -1.53 -1.91 -2.32
CA GLU A 92 -0.16 -2.14 -1.86
C GLU A 92 0.15 -3.64 -1.80
N GLU A 93 -0.79 -4.46 -1.31
CA GLU A 93 -0.65 -5.91 -1.25
C GLU A 93 -0.52 -6.56 -2.65
N GLU A 94 -1.31 -6.10 -3.62
CA GLU A 94 -1.21 -6.59 -5.01
C GLU A 94 0.13 -6.19 -5.64
N LEU A 95 0.61 -4.98 -5.35
CA LEU A 95 1.92 -4.53 -5.79
C LEU A 95 3.05 -5.34 -5.15
N GLN A 96 2.98 -5.61 -3.84
CA GLN A 96 3.96 -6.46 -3.15
C GLN A 96 4.08 -7.82 -3.83
N LYS A 97 2.95 -8.50 -4.05
CA LYS A 97 2.92 -9.81 -4.71
C LYS A 97 3.47 -9.75 -6.15
N PHE A 98 3.06 -8.73 -6.90
CA PHE A 98 3.44 -8.57 -8.29
C PHE A 98 4.92 -8.20 -8.44
N ILE A 99 5.44 -7.29 -7.62
CA ILE A 99 6.85 -6.89 -7.62
C ILE A 99 7.75 -8.04 -7.15
N ALA A 100 7.31 -8.81 -6.17
CA ALA A 100 8.06 -9.99 -5.69
C ALA A 100 8.21 -11.06 -6.77
N SER A 101 7.17 -11.32 -7.54
CA SER A 101 7.19 -12.32 -8.63
C SER A 101 6.07 -12.07 -9.64
N PRO A 102 6.29 -11.26 -10.67
CA PRO A 102 5.24 -10.88 -11.63
C PRO A 102 4.54 -12.09 -12.27
N LYS A 103 5.32 -13.07 -12.71
CA LYS A 103 4.79 -14.27 -13.39
C LYS A 103 3.97 -15.18 -12.46
N LYS A 104 4.31 -15.21 -11.17
CA LYS A 104 3.57 -15.99 -10.17
C LYS A 104 2.30 -15.28 -9.76
N ALA A 105 2.38 -13.98 -9.51
CA ALA A 105 1.24 -13.16 -9.09
C ALA A 105 0.21 -13.00 -10.21
N MET A 106 0.67 -12.90 -11.46
CA MET A 106 -0.18 -12.75 -12.64
C MET A 106 0.34 -13.60 -13.80
N PRO A 107 -0.06 -14.88 -13.85
CA PRO A 107 0.26 -15.74 -14.98
C PRO A 107 -0.22 -15.11 -16.30
N GLY A 108 0.63 -15.10 -17.32
CA GLY A 108 0.34 -14.45 -18.58
C GLY A 108 0.74 -12.97 -18.68
N THR A 109 1.30 -12.39 -17.63
CA THR A 109 1.87 -11.01 -17.72
C THR A 109 2.97 -10.93 -18.77
N SER A 110 2.98 -9.82 -19.53
CA SER A 110 4.05 -9.51 -20.48
C SER A 110 5.27 -8.83 -19.84
N MET A 111 5.20 -8.46 -18.56
CA MET A 111 6.31 -7.85 -17.84
C MET A 111 7.47 -8.83 -17.69
N ARG A 112 8.64 -8.45 -18.21
CA ARG A 112 9.86 -9.27 -18.19
C ARG A 112 10.77 -8.85 -17.04
N PHE A 113 10.28 -9.09 -15.82
CA PHE A 113 11.02 -8.82 -14.60
C PHE A 113 11.00 -10.07 -13.72
N PHE A 114 12.14 -10.41 -13.11
CA PHE A 114 12.23 -11.62 -12.29
C PHE A 114 11.64 -11.45 -10.89
N GLY A 115 11.53 -10.21 -10.44
CA GLY A 115 11.04 -9.87 -9.11
C GLY A 115 12.13 -9.34 -8.18
N LEU A 116 11.69 -8.75 -7.07
CA LEU A 116 12.52 -8.41 -5.92
C LEU A 116 12.34 -9.47 -4.84
N TRP A 117 13.40 -9.82 -4.14
CA TRP A 117 13.39 -10.87 -3.11
C TRP A 117 13.41 -10.29 -1.69
N SER A 118 13.77 -9.03 -1.54
CA SER A 118 13.77 -8.31 -0.26
C SER A 118 12.41 -7.67 -0.04
N GLU A 119 11.70 -8.07 1.00
CA GLU A 119 10.44 -7.45 1.40
C GLU A 119 10.63 -5.97 1.72
N THR A 120 11.73 -5.62 2.40
CA THR A 120 12.09 -4.21 2.69
C THR A 120 12.25 -3.40 1.41
N ASP A 121 12.97 -3.91 0.40
CA ASP A 121 13.11 -3.21 -0.89
C ASP A 121 11.75 -3.00 -1.57
N ILE A 122 10.85 -3.96 -1.45
CA ILE A 122 9.50 -3.88 -2.03
C ILE A 122 8.67 -2.82 -1.31
N ASP A 123 8.68 -2.81 0.02
CA ASP A 123 7.93 -1.85 0.82
C ASP A 123 8.46 -0.42 0.60
N ASP A 124 9.78 -0.26 0.57
CA ASP A 124 10.43 1.02 0.29
C ASP A 124 10.10 1.52 -1.13
N LEU A 125 10.12 0.61 -2.11
CA LEU A 125 9.71 0.94 -3.49
C LEU A 125 8.25 1.39 -3.54
N ILE A 126 7.34 0.73 -2.84
CA ILE A 126 5.93 1.13 -2.79
C ILE A 126 5.79 2.49 -2.10
N ALA A 127 6.51 2.74 -1.01
CA ALA A 127 6.55 4.04 -0.36
C ALA A 127 7.01 5.14 -1.34
N TYR A 128 8.06 4.89 -2.12
CA TYR A 128 8.50 5.81 -3.17
C TYR A 128 7.42 6.04 -4.24
N LEU A 129 6.77 5.00 -4.74
CA LEU A 129 5.70 5.13 -5.74
C LEU A 129 4.51 5.96 -5.24
N LYS A 130 4.20 5.90 -3.94
CA LYS A 130 3.15 6.73 -3.30
C LYS A 130 3.48 8.23 -3.32
N THR A 131 4.75 8.61 -3.39
CA THR A 131 5.16 10.02 -3.50
C THR A 131 4.95 10.62 -4.89
N HIS A 132 4.53 9.79 -5.87
CA HIS A 132 4.30 10.20 -7.26
C HIS A 132 2.82 10.02 -7.67
N PRO A 133 1.89 10.81 -7.10
CA PRO A 133 0.48 10.75 -7.47
C PRO A 133 0.26 11.20 -8.92
N MET A 134 -0.90 10.88 -9.48
CA MET A 134 -1.31 11.50 -10.77
C MET A 134 -1.47 13.02 -10.57
N PRO A 135 -1.04 13.84 -11.54
CA PRO A 135 -1.39 15.25 -11.56
C PRO A 135 -2.91 15.42 -11.55
N GLN A 136 -3.39 16.38 -10.76
CA GLN A 136 -4.80 16.76 -10.74
C GLN A 136 -5.16 17.62 -11.92
#